data_c0fb1cc59e863cfa85162d9dba248ec9
#
_entry.id   c0fb1cc59e863cfa85162d9dba248ec9
#
_cell.length_a   1.000
_cell.length_b   1.000
_cell.length_c   1.000
_cell.angle_alpha   90.00
_cell.angle_beta   90.00
_cell.angle_gamma   90.00
#
_symmetry.space_group_name_H-M   'P 1'
#
loop_
_entity.id
_entity.type
_entity.pdbx_description
1 polymer ?
#
loop_
_entity_poly.entity_id
_entity_poly.type
_entity_poly.pdbx_seq_one_letter_code
_entity_poly.pdbx_strand_id
1 'polypeptide(L)'
;MFGCNNFCSYCIVPYVRGRERSRNPEDIVREIEGLVKDGVVEVMLLGQNVNSYGKTLKNPISFAELLRRIENIEGLERIRFMTSHPKDLSDELIEVMKESKKICKHFHLPLQSGSSEILKVMNRRYTKERYLELVEKLRAAVPDIALTTDIIVGFPGETEEDFLETLDVVRKVRYDSAFTFIYSKRTGTPAAAMENQVPEDVVKDRFDRLLKEVQDIAAEVILHDEHTVQKVLVEDVDSHEPGFVTGRLSNNTVVHFKGDASLIGKIVNVSLDEAKGFYFMGSLVEEE
;
A
#
# COMPACT_ATOMS: atom_id res chain seq x y z
N MET A 1 2.40 15.14 -2.12
CA MET A 1 1.39 15.99 -2.80
C MET A 1 0.13 16.15 -1.95
N PHE A 2 -0.72 17.16 -2.24
CA PHE A 2 -1.93 17.47 -1.48
C PHE A 2 -3.16 17.40 -2.39
N GLY A 3 -4.34 17.16 -1.78
CA GLY A 3 -5.63 17.12 -2.48
C GLY A 3 -5.82 15.92 -3.40
N CYS A 4 -7.01 15.79 -4.01
CA CYS A 4 -7.35 14.70 -4.91
C CYS A 4 -8.40 15.13 -5.93
N ASN A 5 -8.22 14.78 -7.20
CA ASN A 5 -9.14 15.08 -8.29
C ASN A 5 -9.99 13.87 -8.75
N ASN A 6 -9.97 12.75 -8.00
CA ASN A 6 -10.67 11.53 -8.42
C ASN A 6 -12.19 11.61 -8.21
N PHE A 7 -12.67 12.37 -7.22
CA PHE A 7 -14.10 12.51 -6.91
C PHE A 7 -14.85 11.17 -6.84
N CYS A 8 -14.22 10.16 -6.19
CA CYS A 8 -14.91 8.92 -5.90
C CYS A 8 -16.19 9.20 -5.12
N SER A 9 -17.32 8.57 -5.49
CA SER A 9 -18.66 8.93 -4.99
C SER A 9 -18.84 8.80 -3.47
N TYR A 10 -17.99 8.02 -2.79
CA TYR A 10 -17.98 7.83 -1.34
C TYR A 10 -17.01 8.74 -0.59
N CYS A 11 -16.13 9.48 -1.30
CA CYS A 11 -14.96 10.11 -0.70
C CYS A 11 -15.16 11.62 -0.46
N ILE A 12 -14.91 12.06 0.77
CA ILE A 12 -14.99 13.46 1.15
C ILE A 12 -13.71 14.26 0.87
N VAL A 13 -12.60 13.58 0.57
CA VAL A 13 -11.26 14.20 0.44
C VAL A 13 -11.21 15.36 -0.55
N PRO A 14 -11.78 15.30 -1.77
CA PRO A 14 -11.77 16.45 -2.68
C PRO A 14 -12.40 17.71 -2.11
N TYR A 15 -13.39 17.56 -1.25
CA TYR A 15 -14.15 18.66 -0.65
C TYR A 15 -13.41 19.29 0.54
N VAL A 16 -12.65 18.51 1.31
CA VAL A 16 -11.97 18.98 2.53
C VAL A 16 -10.50 19.30 2.32
N ARG A 17 -9.82 18.67 1.35
CA ARG A 17 -8.40 18.91 1.03
C ARG A 17 -8.18 19.65 -0.29
N GLY A 18 -9.24 19.86 -1.07
CA GLY A 18 -9.22 20.57 -2.33
C GLY A 18 -8.56 19.80 -3.48
N ARG A 19 -8.22 20.53 -4.54
CA ARG A 19 -7.62 19.97 -5.76
C ARG A 19 -6.18 19.47 -5.53
N GLU A 20 -5.76 18.54 -6.37
CA GLU A 20 -4.38 18.06 -6.41
C GLU A 20 -3.39 19.21 -6.60
N ARG A 21 -2.33 19.18 -5.80
CA ARG A 21 -1.19 20.10 -5.88
C ARG A 21 0.09 19.31 -5.62
N SER A 22 0.90 19.19 -6.65
CA SER A 22 2.24 18.59 -6.55
C SER A 22 3.20 19.62 -5.95
N ARG A 23 4.10 19.17 -5.07
CA ARG A 23 5.24 19.97 -4.62
C ARG A 23 6.29 20.00 -5.73
N ASN A 24 7.10 21.05 -5.76
CA ASN A 24 8.23 21.14 -6.68
C ASN A 24 9.22 19.98 -6.41
N PRO A 25 9.68 19.27 -7.45
CA PRO A 25 10.58 18.13 -7.29
C PRO A 25 11.93 18.51 -6.65
N GLU A 26 12.47 19.68 -6.97
CA GLU A 26 13.74 20.16 -6.38
C GLU A 26 13.62 20.40 -4.86
N ASP A 27 12.43 20.84 -4.39
CA ASP A 27 12.19 21.02 -2.95
C ASP A 27 12.05 19.67 -2.24
N ILE A 28 11.49 18.65 -2.90
CA ILE A 28 11.40 17.29 -2.36
C ILE A 28 12.79 16.67 -2.25
N VAL A 29 13.61 16.76 -3.30
CA VAL A 29 14.98 16.23 -3.31
C VAL A 29 15.81 16.89 -2.22
N ARG A 30 15.79 18.23 -2.12
CA ARG A 30 16.52 18.98 -1.09
C ARG A 30 16.09 18.61 0.33
N GLU A 31 14.79 18.39 0.58
CA GLU A 31 14.28 17.93 1.87
C GLU A 31 14.85 16.55 2.22
N ILE A 32 14.80 15.60 1.27
CA ILE A 32 15.31 14.26 1.49
C ILE A 32 16.83 14.28 1.71
N GLU A 33 17.58 15.05 0.95
CA GLU A 33 19.03 15.24 1.16
C GLU A 33 19.34 15.79 2.57
N GLY A 34 18.50 16.70 3.08
CA GLY A 34 18.59 17.20 4.45
C GLY A 34 18.34 16.11 5.48
N LEU A 35 17.26 15.33 5.31
CA LEU A 35 16.93 14.21 6.19
C LEU A 35 18.01 13.13 6.21
N VAL A 36 18.61 12.82 5.04
CA VAL A 36 19.70 11.85 4.97
C VAL A 36 20.96 12.34 5.72
N LYS A 37 21.27 13.64 5.66
CA LYS A 37 22.37 14.24 6.47
C LYS A 37 22.12 14.13 7.96
N ASP A 38 20.84 14.10 8.37
CA ASP A 38 20.43 13.91 9.77
C ASP A 38 20.33 12.41 10.14
N GLY A 39 20.76 11.49 9.26
CA GLY A 39 20.84 10.05 9.50
C GLY A 39 19.60 9.24 9.08
N VAL A 40 18.62 9.85 8.38
CA VAL A 40 17.45 9.12 7.85
C VAL A 40 17.87 8.24 6.68
N VAL A 41 17.55 6.95 6.73
CA VAL A 41 17.89 5.96 5.68
C VAL A 41 16.70 5.54 4.83
N GLU A 42 15.47 5.75 5.31
CA GLU A 42 14.22 5.44 4.57
C GLU A 42 13.30 6.67 4.55
N VAL A 43 12.66 6.92 3.41
CA VAL A 43 11.61 7.93 3.26
C VAL A 43 10.33 7.32 2.73
N MET A 44 9.19 7.82 3.22
CA MET A 44 7.88 7.45 2.69
C MET A 44 7.23 8.64 1.97
N LEU A 45 6.99 8.50 0.67
CA LEU A 45 6.32 9.52 -0.14
C LEU A 45 4.81 9.39 0.00
N LEU A 46 4.16 10.45 0.45
CA LEU A 46 2.73 10.46 0.74
C LEU A 46 1.95 11.39 -0.19
N GLY A 47 0.73 10.99 -0.49
CA GLY A 47 -0.26 11.77 -1.23
C GLY A 47 -1.63 11.11 -1.16
N GLN A 48 -2.68 11.79 -1.63
CA GLN A 48 -4.01 11.18 -1.74
C GLN A 48 -4.15 10.29 -2.99
N ASN A 49 -3.26 10.47 -3.95
CA ASN A 49 -3.06 9.67 -5.15
C ASN A 49 -1.62 9.92 -5.63
N VAL A 50 -0.65 9.28 -4.97
CA VAL A 50 0.77 9.61 -5.14
C VAL A 50 1.25 9.39 -6.58
N ASN A 51 0.73 8.38 -7.28
CA ASN A 51 1.13 8.07 -8.64
C ASN A 51 0.54 9.00 -9.72
N SER A 52 -0.29 10.01 -9.33
CA SER A 52 -0.64 11.14 -10.20
C SER A 52 0.29 12.35 -10.03
N TYR A 53 1.33 12.24 -9.21
CA TYR A 53 2.28 13.34 -8.97
C TYR A 53 2.82 13.94 -10.26
N GLY A 54 3.03 15.26 -10.21
CA GLY A 54 3.68 16.04 -11.27
C GLY A 54 2.73 16.62 -12.31
N LYS A 55 1.50 16.10 -12.45
CA LYS A 55 0.52 16.59 -13.45
C LYS A 55 0.14 18.07 -13.27
N THR A 56 0.27 18.61 -12.04
CA THR A 56 -0.09 19.98 -11.71
C THR A 56 1.08 20.97 -11.64
N LEU A 57 2.27 20.50 -11.98
CA LEU A 57 3.46 21.33 -12.05
C LEU A 57 3.45 22.22 -13.33
N LYS A 58 4.12 23.37 -13.26
CA LYS A 58 4.32 24.23 -14.43
C LYS A 58 5.03 23.52 -15.59
N ASN A 59 6.04 22.71 -15.23
CA ASN A 59 6.72 21.76 -16.12
C ASN A 59 6.39 20.35 -15.61
N PRO A 60 5.37 19.67 -16.17
CA PRO A 60 4.96 18.37 -15.70
C PRO A 60 6.07 17.33 -15.79
N ILE A 61 6.20 16.51 -14.73
CA ILE A 61 7.02 15.31 -14.72
C ILE A 61 6.18 14.14 -14.22
N SER A 62 6.59 12.90 -14.48
CA SER A 62 5.91 11.73 -13.93
C SER A 62 6.35 11.44 -12.49
N PHE A 63 5.55 10.64 -11.76
CA PHE A 63 5.97 10.11 -10.46
C PHE A 63 7.21 9.21 -10.60
N ALA A 64 7.29 8.45 -11.68
CA ALA A 64 8.47 7.64 -12.02
C ALA A 64 9.74 8.50 -12.17
N GLU A 65 9.65 9.65 -12.84
CA GLU A 65 10.77 10.58 -12.95
C GLU A 65 11.20 11.15 -11.60
N LEU A 66 10.24 11.47 -10.71
CA LEU A 66 10.57 11.88 -9.33
C LEU A 66 11.32 10.77 -8.59
N LEU A 67 10.87 9.52 -8.70
CA LEU A 67 11.51 8.37 -8.05
C LEU A 67 12.95 8.20 -8.55
N ARG A 68 13.22 8.32 -9.86
CA ARG A 68 14.58 8.27 -10.41
C ARG A 68 15.50 9.36 -9.83
N ARG A 69 14.97 10.56 -9.59
CA ARG A 69 15.74 11.64 -8.95
C ARG A 69 16.09 11.32 -7.51
N ILE A 70 15.12 10.79 -6.75
CA ILE A 70 15.28 10.40 -5.35
C ILE A 70 16.23 9.20 -5.21
N GLU A 71 16.16 8.23 -6.13
CA GLU A 71 17.06 7.07 -6.19
C GLU A 71 18.54 7.45 -6.15
N ASN A 72 18.91 8.58 -6.77
CA ASN A 72 20.31 9.03 -6.87
C ASN A 72 20.82 9.71 -5.57
N ILE A 73 19.99 9.90 -4.54
CA ILE A 73 20.44 10.52 -3.29
C ILE A 73 21.33 9.53 -2.54
N GLU A 74 22.60 9.91 -2.34
CA GLU A 74 23.57 9.10 -1.61
C GLU A 74 23.20 9.05 -0.12
N GLY A 75 23.33 7.87 0.51
CA GLY A 75 22.96 7.63 1.92
C GLY A 75 21.48 7.30 2.12
N LEU A 76 20.60 7.53 1.16
CA LEU A 76 19.24 7.01 1.20
C LEU A 76 19.26 5.52 0.79
N GLU A 77 18.71 4.65 1.63
CA GLU A 77 18.72 3.19 1.41
C GLU A 77 17.38 2.67 0.93
N ARG A 78 16.25 3.27 1.37
CA ARG A 78 14.91 2.81 1.05
C ARG A 78 13.96 3.94 0.68
N ILE A 79 13.10 3.66 -0.30
CA ILE A 79 12.03 4.56 -0.76
C ILE A 79 10.72 3.79 -0.67
N ARG A 80 9.76 4.30 0.10
CA ARG A 80 8.38 3.82 0.14
C ARG A 80 7.43 4.87 -0.39
N PHE A 81 6.30 4.44 -0.88
CA PHE A 81 5.19 5.32 -1.20
C PHE A 81 3.86 4.61 -0.92
N MET A 82 2.84 5.38 -0.60
CA MET A 82 1.51 4.89 -0.25
C MET A 82 0.42 5.67 -0.99
N THR A 83 -0.77 5.08 -1.04
CA THR A 83 -1.98 5.74 -1.56
C THR A 83 -1.92 5.95 -3.08
N SER A 84 -1.81 4.85 -3.80
CA SER A 84 -1.88 4.82 -5.26
C SER A 84 -3.33 4.76 -5.76
N HIS A 85 -3.51 4.93 -7.06
CA HIS A 85 -4.79 4.67 -7.72
C HIS A 85 -4.56 3.83 -8.98
N PRO A 86 -5.33 2.74 -9.21
CA PRO A 86 -5.11 1.83 -10.35
C PRO A 86 -5.04 2.52 -11.71
N LYS A 87 -5.89 3.54 -11.95
CA LYS A 87 -5.89 4.27 -13.24
C LYS A 87 -4.60 5.02 -13.55
N ASP A 88 -3.80 5.35 -12.52
CA ASP A 88 -2.56 6.13 -12.65
C ASP A 88 -1.30 5.25 -12.47
N LEU A 89 -1.46 3.93 -12.38
CA LEU A 89 -0.34 2.98 -12.46
C LEU A 89 0.11 2.86 -13.92
N SER A 90 1.25 3.47 -14.23
CA SER A 90 1.84 3.48 -15.57
C SER A 90 2.88 2.39 -15.74
N ASP A 91 3.10 1.97 -17.00
CA ASP A 91 4.18 1.03 -17.34
C ASP A 91 5.56 1.63 -16.98
N GLU A 92 5.73 2.96 -17.07
CA GLU A 92 6.95 3.65 -16.65
C GLU A 92 7.21 3.49 -15.14
N LEU A 93 6.17 3.60 -14.30
CA LEU A 93 6.31 3.39 -12.85
C LEU A 93 6.69 1.95 -12.53
N ILE A 94 6.08 0.98 -13.21
CA ILE A 94 6.40 -0.45 -13.06
C ILE A 94 7.87 -0.70 -13.42
N GLU A 95 8.36 -0.12 -14.51
CA GLU A 95 9.77 -0.31 -14.95
C GLU A 95 10.75 0.31 -13.94
N VAL A 96 10.46 1.50 -13.41
CA VAL A 96 11.28 2.11 -12.35
C VAL A 96 11.32 1.24 -11.10
N MET A 97 10.20 0.64 -10.70
CA MET A 97 10.17 -0.27 -9.55
C MET A 97 10.98 -1.54 -9.79
N LYS A 98 10.97 -2.07 -11.03
CA LYS A 98 11.76 -3.24 -11.42
C LYS A 98 13.26 -2.96 -11.38
N GLU A 99 13.68 -1.78 -11.87
CA GLU A 99 15.10 -1.40 -11.98
C GLU A 99 15.71 -0.93 -10.65
N SER A 100 14.87 -0.36 -9.77
CA SER A 100 15.32 0.27 -8.52
C SER A 100 15.89 -0.73 -7.53
N LYS A 101 16.97 -0.30 -6.85
CA LYS A 101 17.56 -1.01 -5.71
C LYS A 101 17.09 -0.47 -4.36
N LYS A 102 16.44 0.71 -4.34
CA LYS A 102 16.01 1.41 -3.13
C LYS A 102 14.49 1.40 -2.94
N ILE A 103 13.71 1.32 -4.04
CA ILE A 103 12.25 1.25 -3.92
C ILE A 103 11.87 -0.08 -3.25
N CYS A 104 11.16 0.03 -2.15
CA CYS A 104 10.68 -1.11 -1.39
C CYS A 104 9.71 -1.96 -2.21
N LYS A 105 9.81 -3.28 -2.08
CA LYS A 105 8.98 -4.26 -2.80
C LYS A 105 7.57 -4.35 -2.20
N HIS A 106 6.90 -3.22 -2.10
CA HIS A 106 5.54 -3.11 -1.59
C HIS A 106 4.75 -2.12 -2.45
N PHE A 107 3.55 -2.51 -2.88
CA PHE A 107 2.65 -1.63 -3.61
C PHE A 107 1.24 -1.67 -3.03
N HIS A 108 0.77 -0.53 -2.55
CA HIS A 108 -0.60 -0.38 -2.10
C HIS A 108 -1.49 0.03 -3.29
N LEU A 109 -2.35 -0.88 -3.74
CA LEU A 109 -3.23 -0.71 -4.91
C LEU A 109 -4.70 -0.91 -4.51
N PRO A 110 -5.41 0.16 -4.10
CA PRO A 110 -6.79 0.09 -3.63
C PRO A 110 -7.77 -0.42 -4.68
N LEU A 111 -8.32 -1.64 -4.48
CA LEU A 111 -9.34 -2.25 -5.33
C LEU A 111 -10.70 -1.58 -5.14
N GLN A 112 -11.10 -1.38 -3.89
CA GLN A 112 -12.38 -0.89 -3.39
C GLN A 112 -13.54 -1.89 -3.56
N SER A 113 -13.76 -2.45 -4.77
CA SER A 113 -14.73 -3.51 -5.08
C SER A 113 -14.22 -4.36 -6.23
N GLY A 114 -14.56 -5.63 -6.26
CA GLY A 114 -14.30 -6.54 -7.38
C GLY A 114 -15.36 -6.51 -8.46
N SER A 115 -16.48 -5.80 -8.26
CA SER A 115 -17.52 -5.63 -9.28
C SER A 115 -17.26 -4.38 -10.13
N SER A 116 -17.18 -4.56 -11.46
CA SER A 116 -17.02 -3.45 -12.39
C SER A 116 -18.22 -2.48 -12.38
N GLU A 117 -19.43 -2.97 -12.09
CA GLU A 117 -20.61 -2.12 -11.95
C GLU A 117 -20.54 -1.27 -10.69
N ILE A 118 -20.15 -1.83 -9.54
CA ILE A 118 -19.94 -1.06 -8.30
C ILE A 118 -18.79 -0.06 -8.46
N LEU A 119 -17.67 -0.44 -9.08
CA LEU A 119 -16.57 0.47 -9.38
C LEU A 119 -17.02 1.68 -10.22
N LYS A 120 -17.89 1.46 -11.20
CA LYS A 120 -18.48 2.52 -12.01
C LYS A 120 -19.35 3.47 -11.18
N VAL A 121 -20.19 2.97 -10.29
CA VAL A 121 -21.02 3.77 -9.36
C VAL A 121 -20.14 4.51 -8.34
N MET A 122 -19.05 3.90 -7.90
CA MET A 122 -18.02 4.52 -7.06
C MET A 122 -17.22 5.62 -7.79
N ASN A 123 -17.45 5.85 -9.10
CA ASN A 123 -16.66 6.72 -9.97
C ASN A 123 -15.17 6.31 -10.04
N ARG A 124 -14.91 5.00 -9.95
CA ARG A 124 -13.59 4.43 -10.18
C ARG A 124 -13.43 4.17 -11.68
N ARG A 125 -12.43 4.76 -12.31
CA ARG A 125 -12.28 4.76 -13.78
C ARG A 125 -11.45 3.56 -14.27
N TYR A 126 -11.75 2.37 -13.77
CA TYR A 126 -11.19 1.09 -14.20
C TYR A 126 -12.21 -0.02 -13.92
N THR A 127 -12.05 -1.15 -14.59
CA THR A 127 -12.83 -2.37 -14.40
C THR A 127 -12.03 -3.40 -13.60
N LYS A 128 -12.69 -4.46 -13.14
CA LYS A 128 -12.07 -5.62 -12.49
C LYS A 128 -10.97 -6.22 -13.38
N GLU A 129 -11.25 -6.41 -14.67
CA GLU A 129 -10.32 -7.00 -15.63
C GLU A 129 -9.06 -6.14 -15.75
N ARG A 130 -9.24 -4.82 -15.91
CA ARG A 130 -8.11 -3.90 -15.98
C ARG A 130 -7.28 -3.91 -14.70
N TYR A 131 -7.91 -4.03 -13.54
CA TYR A 131 -7.21 -4.13 -12.26
C TYR A 131 -6.35 -5.41 -12.21
N LEU A 132 -6.90 -6.56 -12.61
CA LEU A 132 -6.17 -7.84 -12.65
C LEU A 132 -4.98 -7.79 -13.63
N GLU A 133 -5.15 -7.21 -14.83
CA GLU A 133 -4.05 -6.96 -15.77
C GLU A 133 -2.90 -6.15 -15.15
N LEU A 134 -3.23 -5.11 -14.37
CA LEU A 134 -2.22 -4.29 -13.69
C LEU A 134 -1.46 -5.09 -12.62
N VAL A 135 -2.16 -5.94 -11.88
CA VAL A 135 -1.56 -6.85 -10.88
C VAL A 135 -0.61 -7.84 -11.57
N GLU A 136 -1.04 -8.46 -12.68
CA GLU A 136 -0.21 -9.39 -13.45
C GLU A 136 1.06 -8.72 -13.98
N LYS A 137 0.93 -7.54 -14.58
CA LYS A 137 2.07 -6.75 -15.07
C LYS A 137 3.05 -6.42 -13.94
N LEU A 138 2.54 -5.99 -12.78
CA LEU A 138 3.37 -5.61 -11.65
C LEU A 138 4.13 -6.81 -11.10
N ARG A 139 3.49 -7.97 -10.93
CA ARG A 139 4.13 -9.22 -10.49
C ARG A 139 5.12 -9.77 -11.51
N ALA A 140 4.83 -9.66 -12.80
CA ALA A 140 5.77 -10.06 -13.84
C ALA A 140 7.04 -9.21 -13.84
N ALA A 141 6.94 -7.92 -13.53
CA ALA A 141 8.08 -7.01 -13.47
C ALA A 141 8.85 -7.10 -12.14
N VAL A 142 8.14 -7.29 -11.03
CA VAL A 142 8.69 -7.38 -9.66
C VAL A 142 8.10 -8.62 -8.98
N PRO A 143 8.67 -9.83 -9.19
CA PRO A 143 8.07 -11.11 -8.74
C PRO A 143 7.76 -11.18 -7.24
N ASP A 144 8.64 -10.61 -6.39
CA ASP A 144 8.51 -10.66 -4.92
C ASP A 144 7.75 -9.44 -4.37
N ILE A 145 6.92 -8.78 -5.18
CA ILE A 145 6.19 -7.58 -4.73
C ILE A 145 5.03 -7.96 -3.82
N ALA A 146 5.03 -7.41 -2.61
CA ALA A 146 3.89 -7.46 -1.72
C ALA A 146 2.81 -6.49 -2.18
N LEU A 147 1.59 -6.98 -2.32
CA LEU A 147 0.42 -6.20 -2.72
C LEU A 147 -0.52 -6.03 -1.54
N THR A 148 -0.83 -4.77 -1.24
CA THR A 148 -1.86 -4.43 -0.27
C THR A 148 -2.98 -3.63 -0.92
N THR A 149 -4.18 -3.69 -0.34
CA THR A 149 -5.36 -3.07 -0.93
C THR A 149 -6.33 -2.52 0.11
N ASP A 150 -7.28 -1.70 -0.34
CA ASP A 150 -8.48 -1.32 0.39
C ASP A 150 -9.70 -1.96 -0.27
N ILE A 151 -10.63 -2.48 0.54
CA ILE A 151 -11.90 -3.05 0.09
C ILE A 151 -13.03 -2.49 0.95
N ILE A 152 -14.10 -2.04 0.30
CA ILE A 152 -15.32 -1.53 0.94
C ILE A 152 -16.47 -2.49 0.64
N VAL A 153 -17.15 -2.99 1.68
CA VAL A 153 -18.37 -3.77 1.56
C VAL A 153 -19.60 -2.94 1.94
N GLY A 154 -20.76 -3.31 1.42
CA GLY A 154 -22.02 -2.64 1.71
C GLY A 154 -22.13 -1.26 1.06
N PHE A 155 -21.43 -1.03 -0.05
CA PHE A 155 -21.63 0.16 -0.84
C PHE A 155 -23.07 0.22 -1.38
N PRO A 156 -23.73 1.40 -1.45
CA PRO A 156 -25.11 1.49 -1.94
C PRO A 156 -25.35 0.80 -3.28
N GLY A 157 -26.28 -0.13 -3.31
CA GLY A 157 -26.61 -0.92 -4.48
C GLY A 157 -25.79 -2.18 -4.70
N GLU A 158 -24.82 -2.48 -3.85
CA GLU A 158 -24.07 -3.73 -3.92
C GLU A 158 -24.98 -4.94 -3.72
N THR A 159 -25.02 -5.84 -4.69
CA THR A 159 -25.73 -7.12 -4.62
C THR A 159 -24.85 -8.23 -4.03
N GLU A 160 -25.40 -9.41 -3.80
CA GLU A 160 -24.59 -10.57 -3.38
C GLU A 160 -23.62 -10.99 -4.49
N GLU A 161 -24.05 -10.92 -5.74
CA GLU A 161 -23.20 -11.22 -6.90
C GLU A 161 -22.02 -10.28 -7.00
N ASP A 162 -22.21 -8.97 -6.77
CA ASP A 162 -21.14 -7.97 -6.75
C ASP A 162 -20.13 -8.27 -5.63
N PHE A 163 -20.63 -8.68 -4.46
CA PHE A 163 -19.78 -9.07 -3.35
C PHE A 163 -18.97 -10.34 -3.64
N LEU A 164 -19.61 -11.36 -4.27
CA LEU A 164 -18.91 -12.58 -4.67
C LEU A 164 -17.83 -12.31 -5.72
N GLU A 165 -18.02 -11.35 -6.63
CA GLU A 165 -16.96 -10.89 -7.54
C GLU A 165 -15.79 -10.27 -6.77
N THR A 166 -16.07 -9.56 -5.68
CA THR A 166 -15.00 -9.01 -4.81
C THR A 166 -14.18 -10.13 -4.17
N LEU A 167 -14.83 -11.18 -3.64
CA LEU A 167 -14.13 -12.36 -3.10
C LEU A 167 -13.33 -13.09 -4.18
N ASP A 168 -13.85 -13.19 -5.41
CA ASP A 168 -13.13 -13.79 -6.54
C ASP A 168 -11.83 -13.05 -6.86
N VAL A 169 -11.85 -11.71 -6.86
CA VAL A 169 -10.62 -10.91 -7.05
C VAL A 169 -9.65 -11.12 -5.90
N VAL A 170 -10.12 -11.14 -4.65
CA VAL A 170 -9.28 -11.39 -3.47
C VAL A 170 -8.54 -12.73 -3.59
N ARG A 171 -9.24 -13.80 -3.99
CA ARG A 171 -8.67 -15.14 -4.21
C ARG A 171 -7.66 -15.19 -5.34
N LYS A 172 -7.93 -14.47 -6.44
CA LYS A 172 -7.03 -14.41 -7.60
C LYS A 172 -5.77 -13.61 -7.31
N VAL A 173 -5.92 -12.46 -6.65
CA VAL A 173 -4.78 -11.58 -6.36
C VAL A 173 -3.94 -12.10 -5.20
N ARG A 174 -4.55 -12.72 -4.18
CA ARG A 174 -3.85 -13.19 -2.96
C ARG A 174 -2.99 -12.08 -2.37
N TYR A 175 -3.65 -11.11 -1.76
CA TYR A 175 -2.99 -9.95 -1.15
C TYR A 175 -2.18 -10.35 0.08
N ASP A 176 -1.04 -9.70 0.27
CA ASP A 176 -0.25 -9.80 1.50
C ASP A 176 -1.00 -9.20 2.70
N SER A 177 -1.80 -8.16 2.46
CA SER A 177 -2.73 -7.60 3.43
C SER A 177 -3.83 -6.79 2.75
N ALA A 178 -5.00 -6.72 3.36
CA ALA A 178 -6.07 -5.84 2.90
C ALA A 178 -6.70 -5.08 4.07
N PHE A 179 -6.90 -3.79 3.88
CA PHE A 179 -7.70 -2.96 4.76
C PHE A 179 -9.16 -3.09 4.34
N THR A 180 -9.96 -3.72 5.19
CA THR A 180 -11.37 -3.99 4.94
C THR A 180 -12.25 -2.98 5.66
N PHE A 181 -13.21 -2.39 4.97
CA PHE A 181 -14.08 -1.35 5.49
C PHE A 181 -15.53 -1.67 5.20
N ILE A 182 -16.40 -1.36 6.16
CA ILE A 182 -17.82 -1.20 5.91
C ILE A 182 -18.05 0.20 5.34
N TYR A 183 -18.85 0.32 4.28
CA TYR A 183 -19.23 1.63 3.75
C TYR A 183 -19.80 2.51 4.85
N SER A 184 -19.27 3.71 4.99
CA SER A 184 -19.72 4.72 5.95
C SER A 184 -20.15 5.98 5.23
N LYS A 185 -21.40 6.40 5.46
CA LYS A 185 -21.96 7.63 4.89
C LYS A 185 -21.14 8.85 5.29
N ARG A 186 -20.67 9.62 4.30
CA ARG A 186 -19.99 10.89 4.52
C ARG A 186 -20.88 12.00 4.00
N THR A 187 -21.38 12.85 4.88
CA THR A 187 -22.26 13.96 4.53
C THR A 187 -21.68 14.81 3.39
N GLY A 188 -22.46 15.08 2.38
CA GLY A 188 -22.05 15.85 1.20
C GLY A 188 -21.44 15.03 0.07
N THR A 189 -21.26 13.71 0.24
CA THR A 189 -20.83 12.83 -0.85
C THR A 189 -22.00 12.28 -1.66
N PRO A 190 -21.86 12.02 -2.98
CA PRO A 190 -22.93 11.43 -3.79
C PRO A 190 -23.46 10.11 -3.23
N ALA A 191 -22.59 9.21 -2.75
CA ALA A 191 -23.00 7.92 -2.21
C ALA A 191 -23.85 8.05 -0.93
N ALA A 192 -23.66 9.09 -0.14
CA ALA A 192 -24.48 9.31 1.06
C ALA A 192 -25.95 9.65 0.73
N ALA A 193 -26.22 10.17 -0.47
CA ALA A 193 -27.55 10.53 -0.96
C ALA A 193 -28.26 9.39 -1.71
N MET A 194 -27.59 8.25 -1.96
CA MET A 194 -28.19 7.10 -2.63
C MET A 194 -29.21 6.41 -1.72
N GLU A 195 -30.38 6.06 -2.28
CA GLU A 195 -31.50 5.45 -1.54
C GLU A 195 -31.32 3.93 -1.31
N ASN A 196 -30.63 3.25 -2.22
CA ASN A 196 -30.43 1.80 -2.22
C ASN A 196 -29.31 1.34 -1.26
N GLN A 197 -29.38 1.78 0.00
CA GLN A 197 -28.44 1.34 1.05
C GLN A 197 -28.60 -0.15 1.33
N VAL A 198 -27.49 -0.86 1.54
CA VAL A 198 -27.51 -2.28 1.89
C VAL A 198 -27.92 -2.44 3.36
N PRO A 199 -28.81 -3.39 3.73
CA PRO A 199 -29.19 -3.66 5.12
C PRO A 199 -27.99 -4.02 6.00
N GLU A 200 -28.01 -3.59 7.27
CA GLU A 200 -26.88 -3.74 8.19
C GLU A 200 -26.49 -5.20 8.45
N ASP A 201 -27.46 -6.10 8.55
CA ASP A 201 -27.24 -7.54 8.73
C ASP A 201 -26.52 -8.17 7.53
N VAL A 202 -26.90 -7.78 6.31
CA VAL A 202 -26.23 -8.19 5.07
C VAL A 202 -24.80 -7.64 5.00
N VAL A 203 -24.61 -6.36 5.36
CA VAL A 203 -23.27 -5.75 5.38
C VAL A 203 -22.37 -6.47 6.37
N LYS A 204 -22.89 -6.80 7.55
CA LYS A 204 -22.13 -7.52 8.58
C LYS A 204 -21.72 -8.91 8.11
N ASP A 205 -22.65 -9.69 7.53
CA ASP A 205 -22.34 -11.00 6.97
C ASP A 205 -21.23 -10.93 5.92
N ARG A 206 -21.38 -10.00 4.96
CA ARG A 206 -20.35 -9.80 3.91
C ARG A 206 -19.00 -9.39 4.49
N PHE A 207 -18.99 -8.50 5.48
CA PHE A 207 -17.78 -8.07 6.14
C PHE A 207 -17.05 -9.22 6.83
N ASP A 208 -17.78 -10.04 7.59
CA ASP A 208 -17.22 -11.19 8.31
C ASP A 208 -16.64 -12.22 7.33
N ARG A 209 -17.32 -12.49 6.22
CA ARG A 209 -16.84 -13.39 5.13
C ARG A 209 -15.60 -12.85 4.45
N LEU A 210 -15.57 -11.53 4.12
CA LEU A 210 -14.42 -10.89 3.51
C LEU A 210 -13.22 -10.89 4.45
N LEU A 211 -13.43 -10.53 5.72
CA LEU A 211 -12.36 -10.48 6.73
C LEU A 211 -11.71 -11.85 6.90
N LYS A 212 -12.54 -12.92 7.01
CA LYS A 212 -12.02 -14.28 7.08
C LYS A 212 -11.20 -14.66 5.88
N GLU A 213 -11.68 -14.41 4.66
CA GLU A 213 -10.99 -14.74 3.41
C GLU A 213 -9.63 -14.03 3.30
N VAL A 214 -9.60 -12.74 3.63
CA VAL A 214 -8.37 -11.93 3.59
C VAL A 214 -7.36 -12.42 4.63
N GLN A 215 -7.81 -12.75 5.86
CA GLN A 215 -6.93 -13.26 6.91
C GLN A 215 -6.36 -14.64 6.57
N ASP A 216 -7.18 -15.54 6.06
CA ASP A 216 -6.74 -16.88 5.65
C ASP A 216 -5.66 -16.78 4.55
N ILE A 217 -5.89 -15.95 3.53
CA ILE A 217 -4.93 -15.74 2.44
C ILE A 217 -3.63 -15.09 2.95
N ALA A 218 -3.72 -14.04 3.77
CA ALA A 218 -2.53 -13.36 4.30
C ALA A 218 -1.68 -14.32 5.15
N ALA A 219 -2.32 -15.18 5.95
CA ALA A 219 -1.63 -16.21 6.75
C ALA A 219 -0.92 -17.28 5.89
N GLU A 220 -1.43 -17.57 4.70
CA GLU A 220 -0.76 -18.46 3.75
C GLU A 220 0.39 -17.76 3.00
N VAL A 221 0.16 -16.51 2.57
CA VAL A 221 1.13 -15.75 1.78
C VAL A 221 2.40 -15.46 2.59
N ILE A 222 2.28 -15.10 3.86
CA ILE A 222 3.41 -14.77 4.72
C ILE A 222 4.38 -15.95 4.88
N LEU A 223 3.90 -17.20 4.81
CA LEU A 223 4.74 -18.42 4.94
C LEU A 223 5.80 -18.55 3.83
N HIS A 224 5.63 -17.83 2.70
CA HIS A 224 6.60 -17.84 1.62
C HIS A 224 7.99 -17.35 2.07
N ASP A 225 8.02 -16.37 2.99
CA ASP A 225 9.26 -15.77 3.48
C ASP A 225 9.81 -16.47 4.75
N GLU A 226 9.07 -17.41 5.33
CA GLU A 226 9.50 -18.13 6.53
C GLU A 226 10.79 -18.93 6.26
N HIS A 227 11.71 -18.95 7.24
CA HIS A 227 13.02 -19.57 7.16
C HIS A 227 13.97 -18.95 6.12
N THR A 228 13.70 -17.72 5.67
CA THR A 228 14.64 -16.94 4.84
C THR A 228 15.40 -15.91 5.66
N VAL A 229 16.56 -15.46 5.16
CA VAL A 229 17.31 -14.33 5.73
C VAL A 229 17.01 -13.09 4.90
N GLN A 230 16.51 -12.04 5.56
CA GLN A 230 16.13 -10.80 4.88
C GLN A 230 16.65 -9.56 5.60
N LYS A 231 16.77 -8.45 4.86
CA LYS A 231 17.16 -7.14 5.38
C LYS A 231 16.00 -6.47 6.07
N VAL A 232 16.14 -6.16 7.35
CA VAL A 232 15.16 -5.47 8.21
C VAL A 232 15.70 -4.08 8.57
N LEU A 233 14.93 -3.03 8.32
CA LEU A 233 15.18 -1.71 8.92
C LEU A 233 14.61 -1.73 10.35
N VAL A 234 15.45 -1.54 11.34
CA VAL A 234 15.04 -1.47 12.75
C VAL A 234 14.42 -0.11 13.03
N GLU A 235 13.17 -0.12 13.48
CA GLU A 235 12.37 1.10 13.66
C GLU A 235 12.30 1.54 15.13
N ASP A 236 12.15 0.60 16.06
CA ASP A 236 11.97 0.91 17.48
C ASP A 236 12.34 -0.28 18.38
N VAL A 237 12.42 -0.04 19.68
CA VAL A 237 12.41 -1.11 20.69
C VAL A 237 11.00 -1.68 20.83
N ASP A 238 10.90 -2.99 21.10
CA ASP A 238 9.58 -3.59 21.32
C ASP A 238 8.97 -3.09 22.62
N SER A 239 7.76 -2.55 22.55
CA SER A 239 7.05 -2.01 23.72
C SER A 239 6.46 -3.08 24.64
N HIS A 240 6.35 -4.34 24.15
CA HIS A 240 5.73 -5.45 24.85
C HIS A 240 6.73 -6.47 25.38
N GLU A 241 7.88 -6.63 24.72
CA GLU A 241 8.89 -7.62 25.07
C GLU A 241 10.28 -6.98 25.30
N PRO A 242 10.71 -6.84 26.57
CA PRO A 242 12.02 -6.26 26.89
C PRO A 242 13.18 -7.03 26.26
N GLY A 243 14.13 -6.33 25.65
CA GLY A 243 15.28 -6.93 24.96
C GLY A 243 14.98 -7.35 23.51
N PHE A 244 13.81 -6.97 22.99
CA PHE A 244 13.46 -7.08 21.58
C PHE A 244 13.39 -5.72 20.90
N VAL A 245 13.59 -5.73 19.61
CA VAL A 245 13.39 -4.62 18.70
C VAL A 245 12.37 -5.00 17.62
N THR A 246 11.74 -3.99 17.06
CA THR A 246 10.84 -4.14 15.90
C THR A 246 11.45 -3.49 14.69
N GLY A 247 11.27 -4.10 13.55
CA GLY A 247 11.71 -3.54 12.30
C GLY A 247 10.79 -3.95 11.15
N ARG A 248 11.14 -3.53 9.95
CA ARG A 248 10.30 -3.71 8.78
C ARG A 248 11.09 -4.21 7.59
N LEU A 249 10.55 -5.24 6.93
CA LEU A 249 11.04 -5.75 5.66
C LEU A 249 10.79 -4.75 4.51
N SER A 250 11.44 -4.97 3.38
CA SER A 250 11.14 -4.23 2.14
C SER A 250 9.68 -4.39 1.70
N ASN A 251 9.09 -5.57 1.87
CA ASN A 251 7.68 -5.86 1.59
C ASN A 251 6.69 -5.29 2.61
N ASN A 252 7.15 -4.52 3.59
CA ASN A 252 6.38 -3.85 4.64
C ASN A 252 5.96 -4.75 5.82
N THR A 253 6.33 -6.03 5.85
CA THR A 253 6.04 -6.92 6.97
C THR A 253 6.87 -6.57 8.19
N VAL A 254 6.27 -6.60 9.36
CA VAL A 254 6.92 -6.34 10.65
C VAL A 254 7.70 -7.57 11.10
N VAL A 255 8.87 -7.36 11.70
CA VAL A 255 9.69 -8.42 12.29
C VAL A 255 10.07 -8.02 13.72
N HIS A 256 9.89 -8.93 14.67
CA HIS A 256 10.34 -8.80 16.05
C HIS A 256 11.51 -9.75 16.28
N PHE A 257 12.60 -9.26 16.87
CA PHE A 257 13.79 -10.07 17.14
C PHE A 257 14.61 -9.50 18.32
N LYS A 258 15.46 -10.32 18.91
CA LYS A 258 16.32 -9.89 20.02
C LYS A 258 17.31 -8.81 19.56
N GLY A 259 17.37 -7.72 20.31
CA GLY A 259 18.23 -6.57 20.02
C GLY A 259 18.00 -5.44 21.01
N ASP A 260 18.78 -4.39 20.87
CA ASP A 260 18.70 -3.20 21.71
C ASP A 260 18.61 -1.91 20.87
N ALA A 261 18.41 -0.79 21.54
CA ALA A 261 18.20 0.51 20.91
C ALA A 261 19.36 0.98 20.00
N SER A 262 20.54 0.38 20.09
CA SER A 262 21.69 0.73 19.23
C SER A 262 21.50 0.31 17.78
N LEU A 263 20.53 -0.58 17.52
CA LEU A 263 20.15 -1.06 16.19
C LEU A 263 19.16 -0.13 15.49
N ILE A 264 18.48 0.77 16.20
CA ILE A 264 17.47 1.66 15.61
C ILE A 264 18.09 2.49 14.48
N GLY A 265 17.40 2.56 13.34
CA GLY A 265 17.85 3.24 12.13
C GLY A 265 18.83 2.43 11.27
N LYS A 266 19.25 1.25 11.70
CA LYS A 266 20.12 0.36 10.91
C LYS A 266 19.32 -0.65 10.11
N ILE A 267 19.86 -1.03 8.96
CA ILE A 267 19.38 -2.17 8.18
C ILE A 267 20.28 -3.37 8.51
N VAL A 268 19.69 -4.41 9.07
CA VAL A 268 20.38 -5.62 9.52
C VAL A 268 19.82 -6.87 8.86
N ASN A 269 20.62 -7.93 8.78
CA ASN A 269 20.18 -9.24 8.30
C ASN A 269 19.49 -10.01 9.44
N VAL A 270 18.27 -10.51 9.18
CA VAL A 270 17.47 -11.25 10.16
C VAL A 270 16.96 -12.54 9.51
N SER A 271 17.15 -13.67 10.19
CA SER A 271 16.45 -14.92 9.89
C SER A 271 14.99 -14.79 10.30
N LEU A 272 14.07 -15.09 9.41
CA LEU A 272 12.62 -15.08 9.67
C LEU A 272 12.23 -16.48 10.16
N ASP A 273 12.22 -16.67 11.48
CA ASP A 273 12.17 -17.99 12.09
C ASP A 273 10.74 -18.54 12.19
N GLU A 274 9.75 -17.68 12.47
CA GLU A 274 8.35 -18.09 12.65
C GLU A 274 7.39 -16.99 12.20
N ALA A 275 6.46 -17.32 11.31
CA ALA A 275 5.37 -16.46 10.89
C ALA A 275 4.22 -16.47 11.92
N LYS A 276 3.76 -15.29 12.34
CA LYS A 276 2.67 -15.08 13.30
C LYS A 276 1.46 -14.40 12.64
N GLY A 277 1.02 -14.94 11.49
CA GLY A 277 -0.14 -14.46 10.75
C GLY A 277 0.13 -13.20 9.92
N PHE A 278 0.66 -12.12 10.51
CA PHE A 278 0.94 -10.85 9.82
C PHE A 278 2.27 -10.20 10.20
N TYR A 279 3.08 -10.86 11.01
CA TYR A 279 4.45 -10.47 11.36
C TYR A 279 5.34 -11.71 11.55
N PHE A 280 6.66 -11.51 11.66
CA PHE A 280 7.62 -12.57 11.96
C PHE A 280 8.25 -12.40 13.34
N MET A 281 8.51 -13.52 13.98
CA MET A 281 9.58 -13.63 14.97
C MET A 281 10.86 -14.03 14.22
N GLY A 282 11.99 -13.43 14.58
CA GLY A 282 13.25 -13.68 13.88
C GLY A 282 14.46 -13.64 14.80
N SER A 283 15.63 -13.90 14.21
CA SER A 283 16.93 -13.87 14.88
C SER A 283 17.93 -13.05 14.08
N LEU A 284 18.67 -12.16 14.76
CA LEU A 284 19.74 -11.38 14.14
C LEU A 284 20.82 -12.34 13.58
N VAL A 285 21.20 -12.12 12.33
CA VAL A 285 22.31 -12.85 11.69
C VAL A 285 23.55 -11.98 11.78
N GLU A 286 24.58 -12.46 12.50
CA GLU A 286 25.88 -11.78 12.56
C GLU A 286 26.57 -11.86 11.19
N GLU A 287 27.10 -10.72 10.72
CA GLU A 287 27.99 -10.73 9.54
C GLU A 287 29.33 -11.34 9.97
N GLU A 288 29.77 -12.42 9.30
CA GLU A 288 31.08 -13.02 9.49
C GLU A 288 32.22 -12.10 8.99
#